data_4d7d0bdaeb2aedb80ace9827d802e9b8
#
_entry.id   4d7d0bdaeb2aedb80ace9827d802e9b8
#
_cell.length_a   1.000
_cell.length_b   1.000
_cell.length_c   1.000
_cell.angle_alpha   90.00
_cell.angle_beta   90.00
_cell.angle_gamma   90.00
#
_symmetry.space_group_name_H-M   'P 1'
#
loop_
_entity.id
_entity.type
_entity.pdbx_description
1 polymer ?
#
loop_
_entity_poly.entity_id
_entity_poly.type
_entity_poly.pdbx_seq_one_letter_code
_entity_poly.pdbx_strand_id
1 'polypeptide(L)'
;MEHLVNDLLHCRLQAWTFPADIEARWLGEGILQLLPATPWRQATILSAGVHGNETAPTELLLQLTHDLSQGRQPLTQALLIVFGNLPAIRAARRYLHNDLNRLFGGRHLAVTPGNESRRAFALEQAVQVFYRAADAAGPVSRS
;
A
#
# COMPACT_ATOMS: atom_id res chain seq x y z
N MET A 1 18.49 5.43 0.64
CA MET A 1 17.29 5.27 -0.21
C MET A 1 17.40 4.06 -1.15
N GLU A 2 18.56 3.84 -1.72
CA GLU A 2 18.77 2.74 -2.67
C GLU A 2 18.45 1.37 -2.09
N HIS A 3 18.83 1.10 -0.85
CA HIS A 3 18.54 -0.17 -0.18
C HIS A 3 17.04 -0.34 0.10
N LEU A 4 16.30 0.76 0.32
CA LEU A 4 14.84 0.70 0.50
C LEU A 4 14.14 0.34 -0.81
N VAL A 5 14.60 0.93 -1.91
CA VAL A 5 14.08 0.60 -3.25
C VAL A 5 14.38 -0.87 -3.58
N ASN A 6 15.58 -1.35 -3.26
CA ASN A 6 15.93 -2.76 -3.45
C ASN A 6 15.02 -3.69 -2.65
N ASP A 7 14.69 -3.33 -1.41
CA ASP A 7 13.75 -4.11 -0.59
C ASP A 7 12.36 -4.17 -1.23
N LEU A 8 11.87 -3.06 -1.79
CA LEU A 8 10.61 -3.05 -2.52
C LEU A 8 10.67 -3.95 -3.76
N LEU A 9 11.70 -3.79 -4.58
CA LEU A 9 11.83 -4.52 -5.84
C LEU A 9 11.99 -6.03 -5.65
N HIS A 10 12.54 -6.47 -4.50
CA HIS A 10 12.80 -7.88 -4.21
C HIS A 10 11.85 -8.46 -3.15
N CYS A 11 10.71 -7.81 -2.93
CA CYS A 11 9.67 -8.28 -1.99
C CYS A 11 10.18 -8.46 -0.55
N ARG A 12 11.17 -7.69 -0.13
CA ARG A 12 11.76 -7.80 1.21
C ARG A 12 11.11 -6.89 2.25
N LEU A 13 10.16 -6.04 1.86
CA LEU A 13 9.44 -5.17 2.80
C LEU A 13 8.71 -5.98 3.88
N GLN A 14 8.24 -7.17 3.54
CA GLN A 14 7.52 -8.04 4.49
C GLN A 14 8.40 -8.51 5.64
N ALA A 15 9.73 -8.40 5.52
CA ALA A 15 10.67 -8.71 6.59
C ALA A 15 10.89 -7.53 7.55
N TRP A 16 10.38 -6.34 7.22
CA TRP A 16 10.50 -5.19 8.11
C TRP A 16 9.65 -5.38 9.35
N THR A 17 10.23 -5.04 10.51
CA THR A 17 9.55 -5.09 11.80
C THR A 17 9.11 -3.69 12.22
N PHE A 18 8.02 -3.63 13.00
CA PHE A 18 7.44 -2.38 13.48
C PHE A 18 7.47 -2.34 15.00
N PRO A 19 7.44 -1.12 15.62
CA PRO A 19 7.35 -1.01 17.07
C PRO A 19 6.10 -1.71 17.62
N ALA A 20 6.14 -2.09 18.91
CA ALA A 20 5.05 -2.82 19.57
C ALA A 20 3.74 -2.03 19.64
N ASP A 21 3.79 -0.70 19.52
CA ASP A 21 2.62 0.19 19.51
C ASP A 21 1.97 0.33 18.12
N ILE A 22 2.47 -0.42 17.14
CA ILE A 22 1.89 -0.49 15.79
C ILE A 22 1.56 -1.94 15.47
N GLU A 23 0.29 -2.19 15.16
CA GLU A 23 -0.13 -3.48 14.60
C GLU A 23 0.03 -3.43 13.08
N ALA A 24 1.02 -4.15 12.56
CA ALA A 24 1.34 -4.21 11.14
C ALA A 24 0.84 -5.52 10.55
N ARG A 25 0.10 -5.43 9.45
CA ARG A 25 -0.41 -6.60 8.75
C ARG A 25 -0.28 -6.41 7.24
N TRP A 26 0.39 -7.33 6.59
CA TRP A 26 0.47 -7.37 5.14
C TRP A 26 -0.79 -8.02 4.56
N LEU A 27 -1.55 -7.27 3.77
CA LEU A 27 -2.76 -7.75 3.11
C LEU A 27 -2.47 -8.33 1.72
N GLY A 28 -1.26 -8.14 1.27
CA GLY A 28 -0.75 -8.61 -0.01
C GLY A 28 0.63 -8.04 -0.25
N GLU A 29 1.28 -8.39 -1.35
CA GLU A 29 2.59 -7.85 -1.68
C GLU A 29 2.49 -6.34 -1.88
N GLY A 30 3.27 -5.57 -1.11
CA GLY A 30 3.26 -4.11 -1.18
C GLY A 30 1.98 -3.46 -0.68
N ILE A 31 1.15 -4.17 0.08
CA ILE A 31 -0.09 -3.66 0.67
C ILE A 31 -0.01 -3.85 2.17
N LEU A 32 0.19 -2.77 2.90
CA LEU A 32 0.47 -2.80 4.34
C LEU A 32 -0.60 -2.05 5.13
N GLN A 33 -1.26 -2.75 6.04
CA GLN A 33 -2.19 -2.17 7.00
C GLN A 33 -1.45 -1.88 8.31
N LEU A 34 -1.56 -0.64 8.80
CA LEU A 34 -1.00 -0.22 10.07
C LEU A 34 -2.11 0.35 10.95
N LEU A 35 -2.25 -0.21 12.14
CA LEU A 35 -3.20 0.26 13.15
C LEU A 35 -2.43 0.66 14.41
N PRO A 36 -2.66 1.89 14.95
CA PRO A 36 -2.01 2.28 16.20
C PRO A 36 -2.62 1.53 17.39
N ALA A 37 -1.82 1.30 18.44
CA ALA A 37 -2.32 0.74 19.69
C ALA A 37 -3.22 1.73 20.44
N THR A 38 -3.02 3.03 20.21
CA THR A 38 -3.87 4.09 20.80
C THR A 38 -5.12 4.30 19.94
N PRO A 39 -6.22 4.83 20.52
CA PRO A 39 -7.42 5.11 19.73
C PRO A 39 -7.16 6.07 18.59
N TRP A 40 -7.81 5.86 17.47
CA TRP A 40 -7.70 6.70 16.27
C TRP A 40 -9.08 7.16 15.80
N ARG A 41 -9.10 8.26 15.04
CA ARG A 41 -10.32 8.87 14.51
C ARG A 41 -10.34 8.94 12.98
N GLN A 42 -9.20 8.66 12.35
CA GLN A 42 -9.04 8.75 10.91
C GLN A 42 -8.48 7.46 10.33
N ALA A 43 -8.89 7.15 9.12
CA ALA A 43 -8.32 6.09 8.31
C ALA A 43 -7.90 6.67 6.97
N THR A 44 -6.64 6.52 6.62
CA THR A 44 -6.05 7.11 5.42
C THR A 44 -5.43 6.03 4.55
N ILE A 45 -5.63 6.14 3.25
CA ILE A 45 -4.94 5.30 2.26
C ILE A 45 -3.90 6.15 1.57
N LEU A 46 -2.64 5.72 1.65
CA LEU A 46 -1.53 6.33 0.94
C LEU A 46 -1.05 5.36 -0.14
N SER A 47 -1.03 5.81 -1.37
CA SER A 47 -0.61 4.97 -2.48
C SER A 47 0.43 5.67 -3.35
N ALA A 48 1.33 4.87 -3.92
CA ALA A 48 2.31 5.31 -4.90
C ALA A 48 2.59 4.16 -5.88
N GLY A 49 3.18 4.49 -7.03
CA GLY A 49 3.56 3.47 -7.99
C GLY A 49 2.40 2.86 -8.76
N VAL A 50 1.27 3.55 -8.88
CA VAL A 50 0.18 3.15 -9.79
C VAL A 50 0.72 3.10 -11.23
N HIS A 51 1.55 4.09 -11.60
CA HIS A 51 2.41 4.03 -12.77
C HIS A 51 3.84 3.74 -12.33
N GLY A 52 4.42 2.65 -12.83
CA GLY A 52 5.70 2.15 -12.35
C GLY A 52 6.91 3.01 -12.65
N ASN A 53 6.81 3.95 -13.61
CA ASN A 53 7.88 4.88 -13.95
C ASN A 53 7.87 6.19 -13.14
N GLU A 54 6.93 6.36 -12.23
CA GLU A 54 6.86 7.51 -11.34
C GLU A 54 7.60 7.20 -10.04
N THR A 55 8.88 7.58 -9.95
CA THR A 55 9.77 7.14 -8.87
C THR A 55 9.67 7.98 -7.61
N ALA A 56 9.54 9.31 -7.72
CA ALA A 56 9.56 10.18 -6.55
C ALA A 56 8.45 9.89 -5.53
N PRO A 57 7.17 9.73 -5.90
CA PRO A 57 6.15 9.35 -4.93
C PRO A 57 6.41 7.99 -4.27
N THR A 58 6.94 7.03 -5.02
CA THR A 58 7.29 5.71 -4.49
C THR A 58 8.40 5.82 -3.44
N GLU A 59 9.43 6.61 -3.71
CA GLU A 59 10.53 6.83 -2.76
C GLU A 59 10.06 7.54 -1.49
N LEU A 60 9.19 8.54 -1.61
CA LEU A 60 8.61 9.23 -0.46
C LEU A 60 7.80 8.28 0.41
N LEU A 61 6.98 7.44 -0.21
CA LEU A 61 6.16 6.47 0.54
C LEU A 61 7.02 5.39 1.21
N LEU A 62 8.09 4.95 0.53
CA LEU A 62 9.07 4.03 1.12
C LEU A 62 9.75 4.65 2.34
N GLN A 63 10.16 5.91 2.26
CA GLN A 63 10.81 6.60 3.38
C GLN A 63 9.86 6.73 4.57
N LEU A 64 8.59 7.10 4.34
CA LEU A 64 7.59 7.17 5.40
C LEU A 64 7.39 5.81 6.05
N THR A 65 7.24 4.75 5.26
CA THR A 65 7.05 3.39 5.74
C THR A 65 8.25 2.95 6.59
N HIS A 66 9.46 3.24 6.13
CA HIS A 66 10.69 2.94 6.87
C HIS A 66 10.76 3.71 8.18
N ASP A 67 10.42 5.00 8.17
CA ASP A 67 10.42 5.83 9.39
C ASP A 67 9.43 5.30 10.42
N LEU A 68 8.26 4.85 9.98
CA LEU A 68 7.28 4.19 10.86
C LEU A 68 7.86 2.88 11.43
N SER A 69 8.54 2.09 10.61
CA SER A 69 9.14 0.82 11.05
C SER A 69 10.27 1.01 12.05
N GLN A 70 10.97 2.13 12.00
CA GLN A 70 12.08 2.44 12.89
C GLN A 70 11.67 3.25 14.12
N GLY A 71 10.38 3.55 14.26
CA GLY A 71 9.87 4.36 15.38
C GLY A 71 10.23 5.84 15.29
N ARG A 72 10.71 6.33 14.15
CA ARG A 72 11.04 7.74 13.95
C ARG A 72 9.83 8.60 13.66
N GLN A 73 8.74 7.99 13.19
CA GLN A 73 7.48 8.64 12.90
C GLN A 73 6.39 7.97 13.73
N PRO A 74 5.65 8.71 14.60
CA PRO A 74 4.54 8.11 15.33
C PRO A 74 3.36 7.83 14.40
N LEU A 75 2.64 6.74 14.67
CA LEU A 75 1.40 6.42 13.98
C LEU A 75 0.22 6.89 14.82
N THR A 76 -0.56 7.82 14.28
CA THR A 76 -1.67 8.45 15.00
C THR A 76 -3.04 8.13 14.41
N GLN A 77 -3.07 7.41 13.29
CA GLN A 77 -4.31 7.05 12.59
C GLN A 77 -4.16 5.67 11.94
N ALA A 78 -5.28 5.06 11.58
CA ALA A 78 -5.26 3.85 10.77
C ALA A 78 -4.74 4.19 9.37
N LEU A 79 -3.82 3.37 8.85
CA LEU A 79 -3.12 3.67 7.61
C LEU A 79 -3.04 2.42 6.73
N LEU A 80 -3.39 2.57 5.47
CA LEU A 80 -3.13 1.57 4.44
C LEU A 80 -2.10 2.13 3.48
N ILE A 81 -0.96 1.47 3.39
CA ILE A 81 0.13 1.86 2.49
C ILE A 81 0.12 0.90 1.30
N VAL A 82 0.07 1.46 0.10
CA VAL A 82 -0.06 0.69 -1.14
C VAL A 82 1.03 1.11 -2.13
N PHE A 83 1.84 0.14 -2.54
CA PHE A 83 2.70 0.26 -3.71
C PHE A 83 1.96 -0.41 -4.86
N GLY A 84 1.36 0.40 -5.74
CA GLY A 84 0.31 -0.01 -6.64
C GLY A 84 0.68 -1.10 -7.64
N ASN A 85 1.46 -0.75 -8.67
CA ASN A 85 1.79 -1.66 -9.77
C ASN A 85 3.24 -2.16 -9.64
N LEU A 86 3.46 -3.13 -8.75
CA LEU A 86 4.81 -3.65 -8.44
C LEU A 86 5.53 -4.20 -9.68
N PRO A 87 4.92 -5.03 -10.55
CA PRO A 87 5.61 -5.49 -11.74
C PRO A 87 6.06 -4.34 -12.67
N ALA A 88 5.23 -3.30 -12.82
CA ALA A 88 5.59 -2.14 -13.62
C ALA A 88 6.71 -1.32 -12.96
N ILE A 89 6.72 -1.21 -11.62
CA ILE A 89 7.81 -0.57 -10.87
C ILE A 89 9.11 -1.32 -11.12
N ARG A 90 9.10 -2.66 -11.04
CA ARG A 90 10.29 -3.49 -11.30
C ARG A 90 10.80 -3.30 -12.72
N ALA A 91 9.91 -3.15 -13.69
CA ALA A 91 10.28 -2.93 -15.08
C ALA A 91 10.57 -1.46 -15.42
N ALA A 92 10.38 -0.53 -14.47
CA ALA A 92 10.46 0.91 -14.66
C ALA A 92 9.58 1.41 -15.82
N ARG A 93 8.39 0.83 -15.97
CA ARG A 93 7.44 1.13 -17.03
C ARG A 93 6.18 1.74 -16.44
N ARG A 94 5.46 2.53 -17.26
CA ARG A 94 4.18 3.11 -16.85
C ARG A 94 3.17 2.01 -16.46
N TYR A 95 3.02 0.98 -17.29
CA TYR A 95 2.27 -0.23 -16.99
C TYR A 95 2.77 -1.37 -17.88
N LEU A 96 2.35 -2.61 -17.60
CA LEU A 96 2.74 -3.78 -18.38
C LEU A 96 1.69 -4.15 -19.43
N HIS A 97 0.41 -4.29 -19.02
CA HIS A 97 -0.68 -4.73 -19.90
C HIS A 97 -1.79 -3.67 -19.98
N ASN A 98 -2.26 -3.17 -18.82
CA ASN A 98 -3.32 -2.18 -18.72
C ASN A 98 -2.95 -1.13 -17.68
N ASP A 99 -3.37 0.12 -17.91
CA ASP A 99 -3.19 1.17 -16.93
C ASP A 99 -4.02 0.86 -15.69
N LEU A 100 -3.36 0.56 -14.57
CA LEU A 100 -4.00 0.18 -13.32
C LEU A 100 -5.02 1.22 -12.84
N ASN A 101 -4.72 2.50 -13.03
CA ASN A 101 -5.59 3.60 -12.63
C ASN A 101 -6.96 3.55 -13.32
N ARG A 102 -7.07 2.85 -14.45
CA ARG A 102 -8.32 2.71 -15.23
C ARG A 102 -9.10 1.44 -14.91
N LEU A 103 -8.59 0.60 -13.99
CA LEU A 103 -9.17 -0.71 -13.71
C LEU A 103 -9.96 -0.77 -12.40
N PHE A 104 -9.93 0.29 -11.60
CA PHE A 104 -10.67 0.34 -10.34
C PHE A 104 -12.17 0.52 -10.57
N GLY A 105 -12.98 0.26 -9.52
CA GLY A 105 -14.45 0.32 -9.61
C GLY A 105 -15.04 -0.86 -10.37
N GLY A 106 -14.36 -2.02 -10.37
CA GLY A 106 -14.81 -3.22 -11.08
C GLY A 106 -14.43 -3.26 -12.56
N ARG A 107 -13.78 -2.22 -13.09
CA ARG A 107 -13.42 -2.17 -14.51
C ARG A 107 -12.41 -3.22 -14.91
N HIS A 108 -11.66 -3.79 -13.97
CA HIS A 108 -10.75 -4.92 -14.21
C HIS A 108 -11.49 -6.15 -14.77
N LEU A 109 -12.79 -6.27 -14.56
CA LEU A 109 -13.60 -7.36 -15.08
C LEU A 109 -13.90 -7.23 -16.58
N ALA A 110 -13.76 -6.03 -17.15
CA ALA A 110 -14.03 -5.75 -18.56
C ALA A 110 -12.81 -5.95 -19.47
N VAL A 111 -11.65 -6.31 -18.91
CA VAL A 111 -10.40 -6.53 -19.66
C VAL A 111 -9.94 -7.99 -19.54
N THR A 112 -9.09 -8.42 -20.47
CA THR A 112 -8.46 -9.73 -20.40
C THR A 112 -7.63 -9.81 -19.10
N PRO A 113 -7.76 -10.89 -18.29
CA PRO A 113 -6.97 -11.04 -17.07
C PRO A 113 -5.48 -10.92 -17.31
N GLY A 114 -4.80 -10.13 -16.50
CA GLY A 114 -3.36 -9.88 -16.57
C GLY A 114 -2.84 -9.37 -15.23
N ASN A 115 -1.58 -8.91 -15.17
CA ASN A 115 -0.98 -8.42 -13.93
C ASN A 115 -1.79 -7.29 -13.32
N GLU A 116 -2.15 -6.27 -14.11
CA GLU A 116 -2.86 -5.10 -13.62
C GLU A 116 -4.30 -5.42 -13.19
N SER A 117 -5.03 -6.27 -13.93
CA SER A 117 -6.40 -6.61 -13.56
C SER A 117 -6.46 -7.42 -12.26
N ARG A 118 -5.53 -8.36 -12.07
CA ARG A 118 -5.41 -9.12 -10.81
C ARG A 118 -5.02 -8.20 -9.67
N ARG A 119 -4.11 -7.25 -9.92
CA ARG A 119 -3.67 -6.29 -8.91
C ARG A 119 -4.79 -5.34 -8.51
N ALA A 120 -5.57 -4.83 -9.47
CA ALA A 120 -6.72 -3.97 -9.18
C ALA A 120 -7.73 -4.68 -8.27
N PHE A 121 -8.03 -5.95 -8.57
CA PHE A 121 -8.91 -6.77 -7.73
C PHE A 121 -8.35 -6.91 -6.31
N ALA A 122 -7.07 -7.25 -6.18
CA ALA A 122 -6.41 -7.42 -4.88
C ALA A 122 -6.43 -6.12 -4.06
N LEU A 123 -6.19 -4.97 -4.72
CA LEU A 123 -6.21 -3.67 -4.06
C LEU A 123 -7.62 -3.30 -3.57
N GLU A 124 -8.64 -3.55 -4.38
CA GLU A 124 -10.03 -3.30 -3.98
C GLU A 124 -10.44 -4.16 -2.78
N GLN A 125 -10.03 -5.43 -2.74
CA GLN A 125 -10.26 -6.30 -1.59
C GLN A 125 -9.53 -5.81 -0.35
N ALA A 126 -8.28 -5.38 -0.49
CA ALA A 126 -7.48 -4.86 0.61
C ALA A 126 -8.10 -3.60 1.22
N VAL A 127 -8.64 -2.70 0.39
CA VAL A 127 -9.32 -1.48 0.86
C VAL A 127 -10.53 -1.85 1.72
N GLN A 128 -11.32 -2.83 1.31
CA GLN A 128 -12.48 -3.28 2.09
C GLN A 128 -12.06 -3.88 3.44
N VAL A 129 -11.04 -4.73 3.45
CA VAL A 129 -10.48 -5.33 4.68
C VAL A 129 -9.99 -4.22 5.61
N PHE A 130 -9.27 -3.24 5.07
CA PHE A 130 -8.72 -2.13 5.84
C PHE A 130 -9.81 -1.30 6.51
N TYR A 131 -10.83 -0.90 5.77
CA TYR A 131 -11.90 -0.08 6.35
C TYR A 131 -12.70 -0.83 7.41
N ARG A 132 -12.89 -2.13 7.26
CA ARG A 132 -13.51 -2.94 8.33
C ARG A 132 -12.66 -2.93 9.60
N ALA A 133 -11.35 -3.11 9.46
CA ALA A 133 -10.44 -3.07 10.60
C ALA A 133 -10.38 -1.67 11.22
N ALA A 134 -10.35 -0.62 10.41
CA ALA A 134 -10.33 0.76 10.89
C ALA A 134 -11.62 1.13 11.65
N ASP A 135 -12.77 0.63 11.21
CA ASP A 135 -14.07 0.90 11.82
C ASP A 135 -14.36 0.01 13.04
N ALA A 136 -13.50 -0.94 13.37
CA ALA A 136 -13.74 -1.91 14.46
C ALA A 136 -13.93 -1.26 15.83
N ALA A 137 -13.30 -0.10 16.07
CA ALA A 137 -13.43 0.67 17.32
C ALA A 137 -14.47 1.80 17.23
N GLY A 138 -15.22 1.88 16.11
CA GLY A 138 -16.22 2.91 15.85
C GLY A 138 -15.99 3.60 14.51
N PRO A 139 -16.95 4.41 14.03
CA PRO A 139 -16.82 5.10 12.75
C PRO A 139 -15.59 6.02 12.73
N VAL A 140 -14.92 6.08 11.59
CA VAL A 140 -13.73 6.91 11.37
C VAL A 140 -13.93 7.82 10.16
N SER A 141 -13.20 8.95 10.16
CA SER A 141 -13.09 9.81 8.98
C SER A 141 -12.14 9.16 7.98
N ARG A 142 -12.52 9.08 6.72
CA ARG A 142 -11.74 8.41 5.67
C ARG A 142 -11.08 9.42 4.74
N SER A 143 -9.85 9.12 4.38
CA SER A 143 -9.14 9.94 3.39
C SER A 143 -8.14 9.14 2.56
#